data_37264176bc6125f58529b159bc9dd66a
#
_entry.id   37264176bc6125f58529b159bc9dd66a
#
_cell.length_a   1.000
_cell.length_b   1.000
_cell.length_c   1.000
_cell.angle_alpha   90.00
_cell.angle_beta   90.00
_cell.angle_gamma   90.00
#
_symmetry.space_group_name_H-M   'P 1'
#
loop_
_entity.id
_entity.type
_entity.pdbx_description
1 polymer ?
#
loop_
_entity_poly.entity_id
_entity_poly.type
_entity_poly.pdbx_seq_one_letter_code
_entity_poly.pdbx_strand_id
1 'polypeptide(L)'
;MGGGEADSGGEWEALAGTSASFEEFEELADPLIRGGPPPGVGVPAIARAPMIIDTDIGGDPDDTVALVVAARLVPELRLVVTSDEYGGERARFARYLLDLVGRTDVRVVAGSDLGNSRMWVVDGLCPVDVPRQGTDVVGAVSEVCAATDGRVRWVGMGPLSSLAMLQTEQPALVSQLVVTQMGGAINYRDPARAEHNFRVDPEAAIRMVPALERWLPTFVVSDVTFNPAIEITKDSPLYQRWAQPDVLPFERVLREHCDRWMAKYPGTMQHDALTLAAAMLWPGVRFVRERVVLDEIARMSQSDGGTEIVMSVSADYGAFMSWLERALG
;
A
#
# COMPACT_ATOMS: atom_id res chain seq x y z
N MET A 1 31.34 0.56 -28.09
CA MET A 1 30.21 1.41 -27.67
C MET A 1 29.48 0.61 -26.61
N GLY A 2 29.79 0.89 -25.35
CA GLY A 2 29.20 0.22 -24.20
C GLY A 2 27.98 1.03 -23.76
N GLY A 3 26.80 0.42 -23.88
CA GLY A 3 25.59 0.91 -23.21
C GLY A 3 25.66 0.48 -21.75
N GLY A 4 25.75 1.44 -20.83
CA GLY A 4 25.63 1.17 -19.42
C GLY A 4 24.18 0.87 -19.08
N GLU A 5 23.87 -0.38 -18.74
CA GLU A 5 22.65 -0.71 -18.00
C GLU A 5 22.75 -0.05 -16.64
N ALA A 6 21.80 0.82 -16.34
CA ALA A 6 21.69 1.41 -15.01
C ALA A 6 21.34 0.29 -14.03
N ASP A 7 22.26 -0.01 -13.13
CA ASP A 7 22.13 -1.00 -12.07
C ASP A 7 21.09 -0.53 -11.03
N SER A 8 19.81 -0.84 -11.30
CA SER A 8 18.71 -0.56 -10.34
C SER A 8 18.78 -1.43 -9.08
N GLY A 9 19.58 -2.50 -9.09
CA GLY A 9 19.84 -3.35 -7.92
C GLY A 9 20.68 -2.65 -6.85
N GLY A 10 21.63 -1.81 -7.26
CA GLY A 10 22.53 -1.12 -6.32
C GLY A 10 21.85 -0.09 -5.43
N GLU A 11 20.79 0.56 -5.91
CA GLU A 11 20.05 1.54 -5.08
C GLU A 11 19.29 0.89 -3.91
N TRP A 12 18.75 -0.30 -4.12
CA TRP A 12 18.06 -1.03 -3.06
C TRP A 12 19.04 -1.73 -2.10
N GLU A 13 20.19 -2.19 -2.59
CA GLU A 13 21.27 -2.71 -1.73
C GLU A 13 21.84 -1.62 -0.82
N ALA A 14 21.97 -0.39 -1.31
CA ALA A 14 22.37 0.75 -0.48
C ALA A 14 21.34 1.08 0.60
N LEU A 15 20.04 0.96 0.29
CA LEU A 15 18.96 1.18 1.25
C LEU A 15 18.79 0.02 2.25
N ALA A 16 19.01 -1.22 1.83
CA ALA A 16 18.95 -2.41 2.70
C ALA A 16 20.18 -2.55 3.60
N GLY A 17 21.32 -1.97 3.21
CA GLY A 17 22.60 -2.03 3.94
C GLY A 17 22.87 -0.88 4.91
N THR A 18 22.10 0.21 4.83
CA THR A 18 22.22 1.32 5.77
C THR A 18 21.27 1.13 6.92
N SER A 19 21.78 0.70 8.06
CA SER A 19 21.14 0.92 9.34
C SER A 19 21.24 2.42 9.69
N ALA A 20 20.48 3.26 8.97
CA ALA A 20 20.25 4.61 9.42
C ALA A 20 19.65 4.55 10.82
N SER A 21 20.19 5.29 11.78
CA SER A 21 19.65 5.32 13.12
C SER A 21 18.24 5.93 13.09
N PHE A 22 17.41 5.55 14.05
CA PHE A 22 16.05 6.11 14.18
C PHE A 22 16.07 7.65 14.31
N GLU A 23 17.13 8.21 14.95
CA GLU A 23 17.36 9.65 15.06
C GLU A 23 17.63 10.31 13.69
N GLU A 24 18.42 9.68 12.81
CA GLU A 24 18.64 10.15 11.43
C GLU A 24 17.38 10.12 10.58
N PHE A 25 16.43 9.25 10.90
CA PHE A 25 15.14 9.23 10.20
C PHE A 25 14.15 10.25 10.77
N GLU A 26 14.10 10.50 12.06
CA GLU A 26 13.32 11.62 12.61
C GLU A 26 13.80 12.96 12.02
N GLU A 27 15.10 13.12 11.80
CA GLU A 27 15.66 14.26 11.05
C GLU A 27 15.26 14.25 9.57
N LEU A 28 15.02 13.10 8.92
CA LEU A 28 14.59 12.99 7.52
C LEU A 28 13.07 13.01 7.36
N ALA A 29 12.33 12.41 8.29
CA ALA A 29 10.87 12.35 8.23
C ALA A 29 10.21 13.67 8.65
N ASP A 30 10.80 14.41 9.57
CA ASP A 30 10.30 15.70 10.01
C ASP A 30 10.26 16.73 8.86
N PRO A 31 11.25 16.79 7.94
CA PRO A 31 11.15 17.57 6.71
C PRO A 31 10.20 17.01 5.66
N LEU A 32 10.03 15.69 5.56
CA LEU A 32 9.01 15.07 4.69
C LEU A 32 7.59 15.38 5.20
N ILE A 33 7.44 15.46 6.51
CA ILE A 33 6.18 15.86 7.18
C ILE A 33 5.99 17.38 7.13
N ARG A 34 7.07 18.20 7.11
CA ARG A 34 7.06 19.69 7.17
C ARG A 34 7.46 20.40 5.88
N GLY A 35 7.74 19.67 4.79
CA GLY A 35 7.94 20.29 3.46
C GLY A 35 9.37 20.44 2.94
N GLY A 36 10.31 19.60 3.32
CA GLY A 36 11.60 19.50 2.63
C GLY A 36 12.71 18.80 3.43
N PRO A 37 13.67 18.14 2.77
CA PRO A 37 14.80 17.49 3.43
C PRO A 37 15.75 18.53 4.06
N PRO A 38 16.48 18.17 5.13
CA PRO A 38 17.50 19.03 5.71
C PRO A 38 18.58 19.36 4.68
N PRO A 39 19.20 20.54 4.79
CA PRO A 39 20.29 20.92 3.91
C PRO A 39 21.44 19.90 3.95
N GLY A 40 21.75 19.28 2.82
CA GLY A 40 22.90 18.38 2.66
C GLY A 40 22.59 16.88 2.64
N VAL A 41 21.35 16.45 2.94
CA VAL A 41 20.94 15.05 2.78
C VAL A 41 20.11 14.90 1.50
N GLY A 42 20.61 14.13 0.55
CA GLY A 42 19.89 13.83 -0.69
C GLY A 42 18.75 12.86 -0.41
N VAL A 43 17.49 13.31 -0.58
CA VAL A 43 16.35 12.39 -0.61
C VAL A 43 16.49 11.52 -1.87
N PRO A 44 16.44 10.18 -1.76
CA PRO A 44 16.51 9.31 -2.94
C PRO A 44 15.48 9.73 -3.99
N ALA A 45 15.85 9.72 -5.26
CA ALA A 45 14.99 10.17 -6.36
C ALA A 45 13.64 9.43 -6.36
N ILE A 46 13.64 8.15 -5.99
CA ILE A 46 12.43 7.33 -5.88
C ILE A 46 11.43 7.84 -4.82
N ALA A 47 11.90 8.47 -3.74
CA ALA A 47 11.00 9.03 -2.72
C ALA A 47 10.11 10.16 -3.26
N ARG A 48 10.56 10.82 -4.35
CA ARG A 48 9.84 11.91 -5.04
C ARG A 48 9.16 11.44 -6.33
N ALA A 49 9.28 10.17 -6.68
CA ALA A 49 8.60 9.62 -7.85
C ALA A 49 7.08 9.64 -7.64
N PRO A 50 6.29 9.84 -8.71
CA PRO A 50 4.84 9.71 -8.65
C PRO A 50 4.43 8.38 -8.02
N MET A 51 3.35 8.42 -7.23
CA MET A 51 2.81 7.25 -6.55
C MET A 51 1.43 6.90 -7.08
N ILE A 52 1.22 5.61 -7.31
CA ILE A 52 -0.06 4.97 -7.58
C ILE A 52 -0.36 4.04 -6.41
N ILE A 53 -1.55 4.12 -5.87
CA ILE A 53 -2.06 3.17 -4.85
C ILE A 53 -3.08 2.25 -5.51
N ASP A 54 -2.98 0.94 -5.24
CA ASP A 54 -3.99 -0.07 -5.58
C ASP A 54 -4.53 -0.66 -4.27
N THR A 55 -5.85 -0.57 -4.03
CA THR A 55 -6.48 -0.81 -2.73
C THR A 55 -7.83 -1.49 -2.88
N ASP A 56 -8.20 -2.42 -2.00
CA ASP A 56 -9.53 -3.01 -1.90
C ASP A 56 -10.36 -2.40 -0.76
N ILE A 57 -10.17 -1.10 -0.57
CA ILE A 57 -10.76 -0.24 0.47
C ILE A 57 -12.25 -0.49 0.71
N GLY A 58 -12.66 -0.47 1.98
CA GLY A 58 -14.05 -0.59 2.40
C GLY A 58 -14.37 -1.91 3.11
N GLY A 59 -13.36 -2.77 3.26
CA GLY A 59 -13.37 -3.96 4.11
C GLY A 59 -12.82 -3.68 5.50
N ASP A 60 -11.59 -4.10 5.79
CA ASP A 60 -10.82 -3.68 6.97
C ASP A 60 -10.54 -2.16 6.88
N PRO A 61 -10.57 -1.40 7.96
CA PRO A 61 -10.27 0.04 7.95
C PRO A 61 -8.84 0.42 7.61
N ASP A 62 -7.89 -0.50 7.57
CA ASP A 62 -6.46 -0.21 7.37
C ASP A 62 -6.15 0.42 6.00
N ASP A 63 -6.81 -0.01 4.92
CA ASP A 63 -6.81 0.69 3.63
C ASP A 63 -7.22 2.16 3.75
N THR A 64 -8.31 2.40 4.51
CA THR A 64 -8.85 3.75 4.70
C THR A 64 -7.86 4.64 5.46
N VAL A 65 -7.23 4.09 6.49
CA VAL A 65 -6.14 4.73 7.24
C VAL A 65 -4.96 5.03 6.31
N ALA A 66 -4.51 4.03 5.56
CA ALA A 66 -3.39 4.16 4.62
C ALA A 66 -3.65 5.23 3.55
N LEU A 67 -4.86 5.24 2.95
CA LEU A 67 -5.21 6.23 1.94
C LEU A 67 -5.23 7.67 2.50
N VAL A 68 -5.77 7.86 3.70
CA VAL A 68 -5.75 9.18 4.36
C VAL A 68 -4.32 9.63 4.66
N VAL A 69 -3.46 8.74 5.15
CA VAL A 69 -2.03 9.04 5.37
C VAL A 69 -1.35 9.41 4.07
N ALA A 70 -1.53 8.61 3.00
CA ALA A 70 -0.96 8.92 1.69
C ALA A 70 -1.43 10.27 1.14
N ALA A 71 -2.74 10.56 1.27
CA ALA A 71 -3.31 11.83 0.82
C ALA A 71 -2.71 13.04 1.53
N ARG A 72 -2.37 12.91 2.81
CA ARG A 72 -1.81 13.98 3.65
C ARG A 72 -0.30 14.15 3.48
N LEU A 73 0.44 13.03 3.35
CA LEU A 73 1.91 13.03 3.43
C LEU A 73 2.62 12.86 2.09
N VAL A 74 1.91 12.42 1.02
CA VAL A 74 2.52 12.13 -0.27
C VAL A 74 2.02 13.10 -1.34
N PRO A 75 2.70 14.24 -1.54
CA PRO A 75 2.35 15.20 -2.60
C PRO A 75 2.40 14.57 -4.00
N GLU A 76 3.21 13.52 -4.17
CA GLU A 76 3.40 12.78 -5.41
C GLU A 76 2.31 11.74 -5.69
N LEU A 77 1.33 11.54 -4.80
CA LEU A 77 0.16 10.69 -5.08
C LEU A 77 -0.60 11.24 -6.29
N ARG A 78 -0.74 10.43 -7.35
CA ARG A 78 -1.37 10.84 -8.62
C ARG A 78 -2.62 10.03 -8.96
N LEU A 79 -2.64 8.76 -8.55
CA LEU A 79 -3.69 7.84 -8.94
C LEU A 79 -4.00 6.88 -7.81
N VAL A 80 -5.27 6.61 -7.60
CA VAL A 80 -5.77 5.50 -6.80
C VAL A 80 -6.55 4.59 -7.74
N VAL A 81 -6.13 3.32 -7.82
CA VAL A 81 -6.85 2.23 -8.45
C VAL A 81 -7.52 1.44 -7.34
N THR A 82 -8.76 1.03 -7.53
CA THR A 82 -9.39 0.10 -6.60
C THR A 82 -9.44 -1.30 -7.21
N SER A 83 -9.22 -2.32 -6.40
CA SER A 83 -9.26 -3.73 -6.77
C SER A 83 -10.30 -4.48 -5.94
N ASP A 84 -10.70 -5.69 -6.37
CA ASP A 84 -11.84 -6.41 -5.79
C ASP A 84 -13.06 -5.49 -5.65
N GLU A 85 -13.39 -4.79 -6.73
CA GLU A 85 -14.43 -3.77 -6.74
C GLU A 85 -15.80 -4.33 -6.31
N TYR A 86 -16.60 -3.46 -5.75
CA TYR A 86 -17.99 -3.72 -5.38
C TYR A 86 -18.91 -2.82 -6.22
N GLY A 87 -19.07 -3.14 -7.48
CA GLY A 87 -19.92 -2.38 -8.41
C GLY A 87 -19.51 -0.91 -8.56
N GLY A 88 -18.25 -0.55 -8.36
CA GLY A 88 -17.72 0.82 -8.39
C GLY A 88 -17.82 1.57 -7.06
N GLU A 89 -18.30 0.94 -5.99
CA GLU A 89 -18.49 1.60 -4.70
C GLU A 89 -17.17 1.83 -3.94
N ARG A 90 -16.15 0.95 -4.11
CA ARG A 90 -14.81 1.17 -3.53
C ARG A 90 -14.17 2.43 -4.11
N ALA A 91 -14.23 2.60 -5.42
CA ALA A 91 -13.69 3.80 -6.07
C ALA A 91 -14.45 5.08 -5.68
N ARG A 92 -15.77 5.02 -5.49
CA ARG A 92 -16.55 6.14 -4.94
C ARG A 92 -16.13 6.48 -3.52
N PHE A 93 -15.94 5.47 -2.67
CA PHE A 93 -15.52 5.69 -1.29
C PHE A 93 -14.10 6.26 -1.21
N ALA A 94 -13.16 5.77 -2.02
CA ALA A 94 -11.81 6.34 -2.15
C ALA A 94 -11.86 7.82 -2.59
N ARG A 95 -12.71 8.15 -3.60
CA ARG A 95 -12.90 9.54 -4.06
C ARG A 95 -13.42 10.42 -2.93
N TYR A 96 -14.44 9.96 -2.21
CA TYR A 96 -15.02 10.69 -1.08
C TYR A 96 -13.97 11.01 -0.01
N LEU A 97 -13.14 10.04 0.37
CA LEU A 97 -12.06 10.26 1.34
C LEU A 97 -11.03 11.28 0.86
N LEU A 98 -10.60 11.17 -0.39
CA LEU A 98 -9.66 12.12 -0.98
C LEU A 98 -10.24 13.54 -1.02
N ASP A 99 -11.54 13.70 -1.28
CA ASP A 99 -12.23 14.98 -1.25
C ASP A 99 -12.26 15.57 0.17
N LEU A 100 -12.52 14.75 1.19
CA LEU A 100 -12.50 15.18 2.59
C LEU A 100 -11.12 15.65 3.07
N VAL A 101 -10.06 15.14 2.47
CA VAL A 101 -8.65 15.52 2.76
C VAL A 101 -8.19 16.66 1.84
N GLY A 102 -9.02 17.08 0.87
CA GLY A 102 -8.70 18.16 -0.07
C GLY A 102 -7.83 17.74 -1.26
N ARG A 103 -7.70 16.44 -1.55
CA ARG A 103 -6.90 15.89 -2.67
C ARG A 103 -7.78 15.64 -3.90
N THR A 104 -8.41 16.69 -4.39
CA THR A 104 -9.21 16.67 -5.63
C THR A 104 -8.36 16.49 -6.89
N ASP A 105 -7.07 16.70 -6.79
CA ASP A 105 -6.04 16.54 -7.83
C ASP A 105 -5.72 15.05 -8.12
N VAL A 106 -5.98 14.14 -7.17
CA VAL A 106 -5.71 12.71 -7.32
C VAL A 106 -6.84 12.04 -8.08
N ARG A 107 -6.50 11.41 -9.21
CA ARG A 107 -7.47 10.62 -9.98
C ARG A 107 -7.81 9.31 -9.24
N VAL A 108 -9.06 8.87 -9.36
CA VAL A 108 -9.51 7.55 -8.88
C VAL A 108 -10.10 6.76 -10.05
N VAL A 109 -9.78 5.46 -10.12
CA VAL A 109 -10.27 4.57 -11.16
C VAL A 109 -10.70 3.24 -10.52
N ALA A 110 -11.88 2.77 -10.87
CA ALA A 110 -12.38 1.47 -10.46
C ALA A 110 -11.72 0.35 -11.29
N GLY A 111 -11.09 -0.59 -10.63
CA GLY A 111 -10.51 -1.78 -11.27
C GLY A 111 -11.48 -2.96 -11.33
N SER A 112 -10.94 -4.18 -11.28
CA SER A 112 -11.71 -5.41 -11.46
C SER A 112 -12.62 -5.70 -10.27
N ASP A 113 -13.86 -6.09 -10.56
CA ASP A 113 -14.79 -6.68 -9.60
C ASP A 113 -14.58 -8.20 -9.61
N LEU A 114 -14.09 -8.74 -8.48
CA LEU A 114 -13.82 -10.17 -8.31
C LEU A 114 -14.99 -10.91 -7.60
N GLY A 115 -16.05 -10.18 -7.29
CA GLY A 115 -17.26 -10.74 -6.67
C GLY A 115 -17.17 -11.00 -5.16
N ASN A 116 -16.22 -10.40 -4.45
CA ASN A 116 -16.00 -10.59 -3.00
C ASN A 116 -16.77 -9.59 -2.12
N SER A 117 -18.02 -9.32 -2.42
CA SER A 117 -18.88 -8.31 -1.75
C SER A 117 -19.00 -8.45 -0.22
N ARG A 118 -18.75 -9.65 0.34
CA ARG A 118 -18.79 -9.91 1.79
C ARG A 118 -17.76 -9.11 2.62
N MET A 119 -16.72 -8.58 1.99
CA MET A 119 -15.72 -7.70 2.61
C MET A 119 -16.05 -6.22 2.44
N TRP A 120 -17.33 -5.88 2.36
CA TRP A 120 -17.85 -4.52 2.29
C TRP A 120 -18.57 -4.15 3.58
N VAL A 121 -18.03 -3.19 4.36
CA VAL A 121 -18.61 -2.74 5.64
C VAL A 121 -18.97 -1.25 5.69
N VAL A 122 -18.57 -0.49 4.67
CA VAL A 122 -18.78 0.97 4.61
C VAL A 122 -20.06 1.38 3.87
N ASP A 123 -20.99 0.45 3.71
CA ASP A 123 -22.27 0.73 3.02
C ASP A 123 -22.96 1.97 3.59
N GLY A 124 -23.33 2.92 2.71
CA GLY A 124 -23.95 4.19 3.10
C GLY A 124 -23.04 5.22 3.76
N LEU A 125 -21.73 4.97 3.95
CA LEU A 125 -20.79 6.01 4.40
C LEU A 125 -20.45 7.01 3.29
N CYS A 126 -20.34 6.53 2.06
CA CYS A 126 -20.14 7.40 0.91
C CYS A 126 -21.46 8.10 0.55
N PRO A 127 -21.49 9.44 0.47
CA PRO A 127 -22.67 10.18 0.03
C PRO A 127 -23.11 9.75 -1.37
N VAL A 128 -24.44 9.77 -1.61
CA VAL A 128 -25.01 9.28 -2.88
C VAL A 128 -24.68 10.17 -4.08
N ASP A 129 -24.33 11.41 -3.85
CA ASP A 129 -23.95 12.42 -4.85
C ASP A 129 -22.46 12.34 -5.27
N VAL A 130 -21.63 11.56 -4.59
CA VAL A 130 -20.26 11.29 -5.07
C VAL A 130 -20.35 10.51 -6.38
N PRO A 131 -19.77 11.03 -7.48
CA PRO A 131 -19.94 10.42 -8.78
C PRO A 131 -19.21 9.07 -8.89
N ARG A 132 -19.74 8.20 -9.75
CA ARG A 132 -19.00 6.99 -10.17
C ARG A 132 -17.71 7.38 -10.84
N GLN A 133 -16.65 6.62 -10.56
CA GLN A 133 -15.33 6.82 -11.14
C GLN A 133 -15.20 6.06 -12.47
N GLY A 134 -14.23 6.47 -13.29
CA GLY A 134 -13.89 5.74 -14.52
C GLY A 134 -13.38 4.33 -14.25
N THR A 135 -13.34 3.48 -15.28
CA THR A 135 -12.90 2.08 -15.19
C THR A 135 -11.67 1.77 -16.05
N ASP A 136 -11.10 2.76 -16.72
CA ASP A 136 -9.92 2.59 -17.57
C ASP A 136 -8.63 2.65 -16.74
N VAL A 137 -8.29 1.53 -16.10
CA VAL A 137 -7.06 1.38 -15.28
C VAL A 137 -5.82 1.55 -16.15
N VAL A 138 -5.77 0.87 -17.30
CA VAL A 138 -4.59 0.87 -18.18
C VAL A 138 -4.29 2.27 -18.70
N GLY A 139 -5.33 2.98 -19.19
CA GLY A 139 -5.21 4.36 -19.65
C GLY A 139 -4.75 5.30 -18.52
N ALA A 140 -5.32 5.16 -17.32
CA ALA A 140 -4.95 5.99 -16.19
C ALA A 140 -3.49 5.79 -15.74
N VAL A 141 -3.02 4.55 -15.66
CA VAL A 141 -1.61 4.23 -15.35
C VAL A 141 -0.69 4.72 -16.46
N SER A 142 -1.09 4.53 -17.73
CA SER A 142 -0.33 5.02 -18.89
C SER A 142 -0.12 6.54 -18.85
N GLU A 143 -1.14 7.31 -18.47
CA GLU A 143 -1.04 8.77 -18.33
C GLU A 143 -0.02 9.16 -17.24
N VAL A 144 -0.03 8.50 -16.07
CA VAL A 144 0.95 8.75 -14.99
C VAL A 144 2.36 8.41 -15.45
N CYS A 145 2.55 7.25 -16.10
CA CYS A 145 3.86 6.82 -16.62
C CYS A 145 4.37 7.77 -17.71
N ALA A 146 3.51 8.19 -18.65
CA ALA A 146 3.89 9.09 -19.75
C ALA A 146 4.26 10.50 -19.26
N ALA A 147 3.68 10.95 -18.15
CA ALA A 147 3.98 12.23 -17.52
C ALA A 147 5.25 12.20 -16.64
N THR A 148 5.95 11.06 -16.57
CA THR A 148 7.04 10.82 -15.64
C THR A 148 8.32 10.44 -16.38
N ASP A 149 9.38 11.22 -16.23
CA ASP A 149 10.71 10.84 -16.67
C ASP A 149 11.36 9.92 -15.62
N GLY A 150 11.11 8.60 -15.69
CA GLY A 150 11.68 7.64 -14.78
C GLY A 150 10.68 6.63 -14.22
N ARG A 151 10.88 6.27 -12.96
CA ARG A 151 10.10 5.23 -12.27
C ARG A 151 8.86 5.82 -11.60
N VAL A 152 7.83 5.00 -11.46
CA VAL A 152 6.59 5.30 -10.74
C VAL A 152 6.46 4.31 -9.58
N ARG A 153 6.17 4.78 -8.37
CA ARG A 153 5.90 3.92 -7.22
C ARG A 153 4.50 3.32 -7.34
N TRP A 154 4.44 1.98 -7.27
CA TRP A 154 3.18 1.24 -7.13
C TRP A 154 3.09 0.69 -5.72
N VAL A 155 2.05 1.08 -4.98
CA VAL A 155 1.77 0.59 -3.63
C VAL A 155 0.50 -0.24 -3.69
N GLY A 156 0.66 -1.58 -3.72
CA GLY A 156 -0.45 -2.51 -3.71
C GLY A 156 -0.86 -2.87 -2.29
N MET A 157 -2.10 -2.62 -1.95
CA MET A 157 -2.73 -2.96 -0.67
C MET A 157 -3.83 -4.00 -0.82
N GLY A 158 -4.37 -4.16 -2.03
CA GLY A 158 -5.29 -5.23 -2.41
C GLY A 158 -4.64 -6.37 -3.21
N PRO A 159 -5.44 -7.21 -3.89
CA PRO A 159 -4.94 -8.30 -4.73
C PRO A 159 -4.15 -7.78 -5.95
N LEU A 160 -3.32 -8.65 -6.54
CA LEU A 160 -2.46 -8.29 -7.67
C LEU A 160 -3.21 -8.20 -9.03
N SER A 161 -4.52 -8.17 -9.02
CA SER A 161 -5.38 -8.19 -10.22
C SER A 161 -5.09 -7.04 -11.18
N SER A 162 -4.89 -5.81 -10.66
CA SER A 162 -4.59 -4.63 -11.49
C SER A 162 -3.21 -4.74 -12.13
N LEU A 163 -2.18 -5.22 -11.40
CA LEU A 163 -0.86 -5.49 -11.97
C LEU A 163 -0.92 -6.59 -13.04
N ALA A 164 -1.73 -7.63 -12.80
CA ALA A 164 -1.94 -8.71 -13.76
C ALA A 164 -2.65 -8.23 -15.05
N MET A 165 -3.59 -7.30 -14.92
CA MET A 165 -4.21 -6.61 -16.06
C MET A 165 -3.16 -5.81 -16.85
N LEU A 166 -2.37 -4.95 -16.19
CA LEU A 166 -1.30 -4.17 -16.80
C LEU A 166 -0.29 -5.06 -17.52
N GLN A 167 0.14 -6.17 -16.89
CA GLN A 167 1.08 -7.12 -17.48
C GLN A 167 0.53 -7.78 -18.74
N THR A 168 -0.78 -7.99 -18.81
CA THR A 168 -1.43 -8.60 -19.98
C THR A 168 -1.63 -7.61 -21.11
N GLU A 169 -2.14 -6.41 -20.80
CA GLU A 169 -2.57 -5.45 -21.81
C GLU A 169 -1.44 -4.53 -22.26
N GLN A 170 -0.56 -4.12 -21.34
CA GLN A 170 0.53 -3.19 -21.63
C GLN A 170 1.76 -3.43 -20.73
N PRO A 171 2.50 -4.55 -20.94
CA PRO A 171 3.60 -4.97 -20.06
C PRO A 171 4.74 -3.94 -19.95
N ALA A 172 4.86 -3.02 -20.92
CA ALA A 172 5.82 -1.93 -20.84
C ALA A 172 5.59 -1.00 -19.65
N LEU A 173 4.33 -0.82 -19.21
CA LEU A 173 4.02 -0.01 -18.03
C LEU A 173 4.58 -0.65 -16.75
N VAL A 174 4.45 -1.98 -16.62
CA VAL A 174 4.96 -2.71 -15.44
C VAL A 174 6.47 -2.51 -15.28
N SER A 175 7.22 -2.38 -16.38
CA SER A 175 8.65 -2.13 -16.34
C SER A 175 9.05 -0.77 -15.76
N GLN A 176 8.13 0.19 -15.69
CA GLN A 176 8.35 1.51 -15.08
C GLN A 176 7.94 1.55 -13.60
N LEU A 177 7.27 0.50 -13.10
CA LEU A 177 6.80 0.47 -11.73
C LEU A 177 7.90 -0.01 -10.76
N VAL A 178 7.98 0.64 -9.60
CA VAL A 178 8.64 0.13 -8.41
C VAL A 178 7.55 -0.36 -7.48
N VAL A 179 7.44 -1.67 -7.37
CA VAL A 179 6.31 -2.31 -6.69
C VAL A 179 6.64 -2.55 -5.23
N THR A 180 5.82 -2.00 -4.34
CA THR A 180 5.72 -2.39 -2.92
C THR A 180 4.32 -2.94 -2.71
N GLN A 181 4.22 -4.21 -2.34
CA GLN A 181 2.95 -4.94 -2.24
C GLN A 181 2.75 -5.47 -0.82
N MET A 182 1.59 -5.17 -0.22
CA MET A 182 1.07 -5.95 0.90
C MET A 182 0.59 -7.30 0.37
N GLY A 183 1.13 -8.38 0.88
CA GLY A 183 0.68 -9.71 0.48
C GLY A 183 1.71 -10.80 0.68
N GLY A 184 1.21 -12.03 0.65
CA GLY A 184 2.00 -13.21 0.91
C GLY A 184 2.32 -13.44 2.39
N ALA A 185 2.68 -14.65 2.71
CA ALA A 185 3.16 -15.05 4.03
C ALA A 185 3.89 -16.38 3.93
N ILE A 186 5.01 -16.52 4.65
CA ILE A 186 5.70 -17.80 4.81
C ILE A 186 5.01 -18.63 5.92
N ASN A 187 4.63 -17.97 7.02
CA ASN A 187 3.98 -18.59 8.17
C ASN A 187 2.58 -18.02 8.40
N TYR A 188 1.70 -18.20 7.39
CA TYR A 188 0.36 -17.68 7.54
C TYR A 188 -0.40 -18.34 8.70
N ARG A 189 -1.20 -17.56 9.43
CA ARG A 189 -1.96 -17.99 10.62
C ARG A 189 -2.87 -19.23 10.40
N ASP A 190 -3.36 -19.42 9.17
CA ASP A 190 -4.07 -20.62 8.74
C ASP A 190 -3.25 -21.28 7.62
N PRO A 191 -2.46 -22.32 7.93
CA PRO A 191 -1.57 -22.95 6.95
C PRO A 191 -2.30 -23.67 5.80
N ALA A 192 -3.61 -23.86 5.90
CA ALA A 192 -4.42 -24.40 4.81
C ALA A 192 -4.81 -23.36 3.76
N ARG A 193 -4.51 -22.08 3.99
CA ARG A 193 -4.94 -20.94 3.15
C ARG A 193 -3.75 -20.08 2.75
N ALA A 194 -3.86 -19.43 1.60
CA ALA A 194 -2.97 -18.34 1.26
C ALA A 194 -3.28 -17.08 2.09
N GLU A 195 -2.35 -16.15 2.15
CA GLU A 195 -2.56 -14.81 2.68
C GLU A 195 -3.74 -14.12 1.97
N HIS A 196 -4.36 -13.11 2.59
CA HIS A 196 -5.63 -12.54 2.15
C HIS A 196 -5.59 -12.03 0.70
N ASN A 197 -4.69 -11.13 0.38
CA ASN A 197 -4.58 -10.52 -0.96
C ASN A 197 -4.26 -11.55 -2.04
N PHE A 198 -3.38 -12.50 -1.70
CA PHE A 198 -3.06 -13.61 -2.61
C PHE A 198 -4.25 -14.56 -2.80
N ARG A 199 -5.06 -14.77 -1.78
CA ARG A 199 -6.23 -15.64 -1.82
C ARG A 199 -7.43 -15.01 -2.53
N VAL A 200 -7.54 -13.68 -2.55
CA VAL A 200 -8.63 -12.97 -3.24
C VAL A 200 -8.52 -13.17 -4.76
N ASP A 201 -7.29 -13.13 -5.30
CA ASP A 201 -7.01 -13.46 -6.70
C ASP A 201 -5.74 -14.32 -6.80
N PRO A 202 -5.86 -15.64 -6.55
CA PRO A 202 -4.70 -16.52 -6.55
C PRO A 202 -4.05 -16.67 -7.93
N GLU A 203 -4.84 -16.56 -9.00
CA GLU A 203 -4.31 -16.63 -10.36
C GLU A 203 -3.42 -15.41 -10.67
N ALA A 204 -3.84 -14.21 -10.29
CA ALA A 204 -3.02 -13.01 -10.41
C ALA A 204 -1.75 -13.12 -9.57
N ALA A 205 -1.82 -13.60 -8.32
CA ALA A 205 -0.65 -13.77 -7.46
C ALA A 205 0.38 -14.75 -8.07
N ILE A 206 -0.07 -15.95 -8.46
CA ILE A 206 0.78 -17.00 -9.06
C ILE A 206 1.47 -16.51 -10.34
N ARG A 207 0.78 -15.70 -11.13
CA ARG A 207 1.32 -15.15 -12.39
C ARG A 207 2.26 -13.98 -12.15
N MET A 208 1.91 -13.06 -11.23
CA MET A 208 2.62 -11.79 -11.07
C MET A 208 3.88 -11.90 -10.25
N VAL A 209 3.92 -12.71 -9.19
CA VAL A 209 5.13 -12.83 -8.37
C VAL A 209 6.36 -13.17 -9.23
N PRO A 210 6.35 -14.23 -10.07
CA PRO A 210 7.49 -14.50 -10.95
C PRO A 210 7.66 -13.48 -12.09
N ALA A 211 6.57 -12.88 -12.59
CA ALA A 211 6.67 -11.88 -13.65
C ALA A 211 7.38 -10.60 -13.20
N LEU A 212 7.33 -10.28 -11.92
CA LEU A 212 7.96 -9.10 -11.33
C LEU A 212 9.44 -9.31 -10.94
N GLU A 213 9.97 -10.55 -10.92
CA GLU A 213 11.32 -10.90 -10.44
C GLU A 213 12.42 -9.97 -10.98
N ARG A 214 12.41 -9.70 -12.28
CA ARG A 214 13.44 -8.86 -12.92
C ARG A 214 13.50 -7.42 -12.42
N TRP A 215 12.47 -6.94 -11.75
CA TRP A 215 12.38 -5.60 -11.15
C TRP A 215 12.45 -5.62 -9.62
N LEU A 216 12.71 -6.81 -9.06
CA LEU A 216 12.90 -7.06 -7.64
C LEU A 216 11.81 -6.42 -6.77
N PRO A 217 10.56 -6.93 -6.83
CA PRO A 217 9.43 -6.36 -6.10
C PRO A 217 9.62 -6.48 -4.59
N THR A 218 9.15 -5.50 -3.85
CA THR A 218 9.13 -5.52 -2.39
C THR A 218 7.79 -6.03 -1.89
N PHE A 219 7.80 -7.06 -1.04
CA PHE A 219 6.62 -7.58 -0.37
C PHE A 219 6.67 -7.31 1.13
N VAL A 220 5.64 -6.64 1.65
CA VAL A 220 5.42 -6.50 3.09
C VAL A 220 4.47 -7.62 3.49
N VAL A 221 5.04 -8.70 4.01
CA VAL A 221 4.32 -9.97 4.21
C VAL A 221 3.52 -9.99 5.51
N SER A 222 2.47 -10.82 5.55
CA SER A 222 1.60 -10.97 6.72
C SER A 222 2.34 -11.48 7.96
N ASP A 223 3.48 -12.18 7.81
CA ASP A 223 4.34 -12.56 8.93
C ASP A 223 4.80 -11.34 9.75
N VAL A 224 4.92 -10.16 9.13
CA VAL A 224 5.31 -8.90 9.80
C VAL A 224 4.09 -8.05 10.12
N THR A 225 3.13 -7.96 9.20
CA THR A 225 1.99 -7.05 9.37
C THR A 225 0.88 -7.61 10.27
N PHE A 226 0.79 -8.93 10.46
CA PHE A 226 -0.15 -9.55 11.39
C PHE A 226 0.41 -9.53 12.80
N ASN A 227 0.42 -8.35 13.44
CA ASN A 227 0.98 -8.15 14.76
C ASN A 227 0.07 -7.27 15.62
N PRO A 228 -0.34 -7.72 16.83
CA PRO A 228 -1.20 -6.93 17.73
C PRO A 228 -0.63 -5.56 18.11
N ALA A 229 0.69 -5.36 18.01
CA ALA A 229 1.31 -4.08 18.33
C ALA A 229 0.93 -2.94 17.35
N ILE A 230 0.40 -3.29 16.17
CA ILE A 230 -0.12 -2.30 15.20
C ILE A 230 -1.65 -2.37 15.05
N GLU A 231 -2.33 -2.95 16.02
CA GLU A 231 -3.79 -3.02 16.01
C GLU A 231 -4.39 -1.74 16.59
N ILE A 232 -5.29 -1.10 15.84
CA ILE A 232 -6.13 -0.03 16.36
C ILE A 232 -7.40 -0.67 16.93
N THR A 233 -7.61 -0.47 18.21
CA THR A 233 -8.80 -0.88 18.97
C THR A 233 -9.54 0.36 19.49
N LYS A 234 -10.67 0.16 20.15
CA LYS A 234 -11.40 1.27 20.81
C LYS A 234 -10.58 1.97 21.90
N ASP A 235 -9.60 1.29 22.48
CA ASP A 235 -8.73 1.85 23.52
C ASP A 235 -7.49 2.56 22.96
N SER A 236 -7.23 2.47 21.66
CA SER A 236 -6.08 3.08 21.01
C SER A 236 -6.19 4.61 20.98
N PRO A 237 -5.08 5.35 21.17
CA PRO A 237 -5.06 6.82 21.17
C PRO A 237 -5.69 7.43 19.91
N LEU A 238 -5.40 6.85 18.72
CA LEU A 238 -5.98 7.29 17.45
C LEU A 238 -7.52 7.20 17.46
N TYR A 239 -8.07 6.04 17.85
CA TYR A 239 -9.53 5.88 17.90
C TYR A 239 -10.15 6.83 18.91
N GLN A 240 -9.56 6.99 20.10
CA GLN A 240 -10.03 7.90 21.15
C GLN A 240 -10.04 9.37 20.68
N ARG A 241 -9.05 9.76 19.87
CA ARG A 241 -9.03 11.07 19.22
C ARG A 241 -10.17 11.21 18.22
N TRP A 242 -10.38 10.25 17.34
CA TRP A 242 -11.47 10.28 16.34
C TRP A 242 -12.87 10.25 16.98
N ALA A 243 -12.98 9.78 18.22
CA ALA A 243 -14.22 9.77 18.99
C ALA A 243 -14.60 11.12 19.61
N GLN A 244 -13.73 12.15 19.51
CA GLN A 244 -14.02 13.49 20.04
C GLN A 244 -15.09 14.20 19.18
N PRO A 245 -15.86 15.18 19.75
CA PRO A 245 -16.93 15.85 19.01
C PRO A 245 -16.43 16.76 17.87
N ASP A 246 -15.27 17.39 18.05
CA ASP A 246 -14.73 18.43 17.15
C ASP A 246 -13.62 17.87 16.26
N VAL A 247 -13.85 16.73 15.61
CA VAL A 247 -12.90 16.08 14.72
C VAL A 247 -13.10 16.50 13.26
N LEU A 248 -12.04 16.35 12.47
CA LEU A 248 -12.08 16.61 11.03
C LEU A 248 -13.04 15.63 10.32
N PRO A 249 -13.62 16.03 9.17
CA PRO A 249 -14.58 15.18 8.45
C PRO A 249 -14.04 13.78 8.14
N PHE A 250 -12.77 13.65 7.69
CA PHE A 250 -12.18 12.34 7.42
C PHE A 250 -11.99 11.50 8.69
N GLU A 251 -11.67 12.10 9.84
CA GLU A 251 -11.54 11.40 11.13
C GLU A 251 -12.87 10.80 11.59
N ARG A 252 -13.97 11.50 11.30
CA ARG A 252 -15.31 10.97 11.54
C ARG A 252 -15.60 9.74 10.70
N VAL A 253 -15.18 9.74 9.43
CA VAL A 253 -15.31 8.57 8.55
C VAL A 253 -14.42 7.42 9.01
N LEU A 254 -13.16 7.69 9.41
CA LEU A 254 -12.27 6.69 10.00
C LEU A 254 -12.91 6.02 11.23
N ARG A 255 -13.43 6.82 12.14
CA ARG A 255 -14.11 6.30 13.33
C ARG A 255 -15.31 5.44 12.96
N GLU A 256 -16.22 5.93 12.10
CA GLU A 256 -17.41 5.20 11.69
C GLU A 256 -17.07 3.87 11.02
N HIS A 257 -16.04 3.86 10.17
CA HIS A 257 -15.54 2.63 9.54
C HIS A 257 -15.02 1.65 10.60
N CYS A 258 -14.19 2.13 11.54
CA CYS A 258 -13.71 1.32 12.65
C CYS A 258 -14.86 0.78 13.51
N ASP A 259 -15.88 1.57 13.83
CA ASP A 259 -17.04 1.13 14.60
C ASP A 259 -17.79 -0.03 13.94
N ARG A 260 -17.98 0.05 12.62
CA ARG A 260 -18.63 -1.01 11.83
C ARG A 260 -17.80 -2.29 11.76
N TRP A 261 -16.49 -2.17 11.59
CA TRP A 261 -15.56 -3.27 11.60
C TRP A 261 -15.50 -3.93 12.97
N MET A 262 -15.35 -3.12 14.03
CA MET A 262 -15.23 -3.58 15.40
C MET A 262 -16.57 -4.11 15.99
N ALA A 263 -17.67 -4.00 15.26
CA ALA A 263 -18.88 -4.76 15.59
C ALA A 263 -18.71 -6.27 15.36
N LYS A 264 -17.69 -6.69 14.61
CA LYS A 264 -17.41 -8.10 14.26
C LYS A 264 -16.03 -8.57 14.71
N TYR A 265 -15.05 -7.66 14.82
CA TYR A 265 -13.65 -7.96 15.10
C TYR A 265 -13.15 -7.11 16.27
N PRO A 266 -12.11 -7.53 17.02
CA PRO A 266 -11.64 -6.79 18.19
C PRO A 266 -10.97 -5.45 17.86
N GLY A 267 -10.34 -5.36 16.68
CA GLY A 267 -9.61 -4.20 16.20
C GLY A 267 -9.27 -4.34 14.71
N THR A 268 -8.49 -3.41 14.19
CA THR A 268 -7.98 -3.39 12.82
C THR A 268 -6.46 -3.31 12.85
N MET A 269 -5.78 -4.31 12.31
CA MET A 269 -4.32 -4.30 12.17
C MET A 269 -3.93 -3.46 10.97
N GLN A 270 -2.92 -2.63 11.12
CA GLN A 270 -2.54 -1.62 10.12
C GLN A 270 -1.59 -2.21 9.07
N HIS A 271 -2.03 -3.26 8.35
CA HIS A 271 -1.28 -3.94 7.30
C HIS A 271 -0.86 -2.97 6.19
N ASP A 272 -1.82 -2.23 5.67
CA ASP A 272 -1.65 -1.35 4.52
C ASP A 272 -0.93 -0.05 4.89
N ALA A 273 -1.20 0.50 6.07
CA ALA A 273 -0.48 1.67 6.53
C ALA A 273 1.02 1.37 6.76
N LEU A 274 1.38 0.15 7.22
CA LEU A 274 2.78 -0.27 7.34
C LEU A 274 3.41 -0.49 5.95
N THR A 275 2.65 -1.03 5.00
CA THR A 275 3.09 -1.18 3.60
C THR A 275 3.31 0.18 2.93
N LEU A 276 2.42 1.14 3.16
CA LEU A 276 2.59 2.51 2.70
C LEU A 276 3.84 3.15 3.30
N ALA A 277 4.08 3.00 4.62
CA ALA A 277 5.28 3.51 5.27
C ALA A 277 6.55 2.93 4.62
N ALA A 278 6.57 1.63 4.32
CA ALA A 278 7.67 0.98 3.60
C ALA A 278 7.87 1.59 2.20
N ALA A 279 6.79 1.80 1.43
CA ALA A 279 6.85 2.45 0.12
C ALA A 279 7.27 3.93 0.17
N MET A 280 7.08 4.58 1.30
CA MET A 280 7.60 5.92 1.60
C MET A 280 9.06 5.90 2.07
N LEU A 281 9.71 4.73 2.08
CA LEU A 281 11.07 4.49 2.56
C LEU A 281 11.25 4.74 4.07
N TRP A 282 10.19 4.53 4.85
CA TRP A 282 10.30 4.58 6.31
C TRP A 282 11.23 3.45 6.81
N PRO A 283 12.31 3.77 7.57
CA PRO A 283 13.39 2.80 7.84
C PRO A 283 13.06 1.78 8.92
N GLY A 284 11.91 1.87 9.56
CA GLY A 284 11.52 0.95 10.62
C GLY A 284 11.09 -0.44 10.13
N VAL A 285 11.03 -0.71 8.82
CA VAL A 285 10.81 -2.05 8.27
C VAL A 285 12.12 -2.61 7.74
N ARG A 286 12.49 -3.81 8.21
CA ARG A 286 13.67 -4.54 7.72
C ARG A 286 13.29 -5.50 6.62
N PHE A 287 14.12 -5.56 5.60
CA PHE A 287 13.94 -6.41 4.43
C PHE A 287 15.13 -7.33 4.22
N VAL A 288 14.88 -8.46 3.56
CA VAL A 288 15.91 -9.38 3.03
C VAL A 288 15.53 -9.76 1.60
N ARG A 289 16.51 -10.19 0.80
CA ARG A 289 16.24 -10.91 -0.44
C ARG A 289 15.89 -12.34 -0.10
N GLU A 290 14.83 -12.85 -0.67
CA GLU A 290 14.35 -14.21 -0.41
C GLU A 290 13.84 -14.83 -1.71
N ARG A 291 13.99 -16.16 -1.84
CA ARG A 291 13.44 -16.90 -2.95
C ARG A 291 12.18 -17.65 -2.53
N VAL A 292 11.09 -17.39 -3.23
CA VAL A 292 9.77 -17.92 -2.89
C VAL A 292 9.11 -18.60 -4.08
N VAL A 293 8.25 -19.58 -3.75
CA VAL A 293 7.34 -20.21 -4.71
C VAL A 293 5.92 -20.09 -4.19
N LEU A 294 4.96 -20.04 -5.11
CA LEU A 294 3.54 -20.13 -4.81
C LEU A 294 3.00 -21.48 -5.29
N ASP A 295 2.16 -22.12 -4.48
CA ASP A 295 1.44 -23.31 -4.90
C ASP A 295 0.15 -22.96 -5.68
N GLU A 296 -0.63 -23.99 -6.04
CA GLU A 296 -1.84 -23.85 -6.86
C GLU A 296 -2.97 -23.00 -6.24
N ILE A 297 -2.88 -22.71 -4.94
CA ILE A 297 -3.82 -21.80 -4.24
C ILE A 297 -3.14 -20.54 -3.73
N ALA A 298 -1.93 -20.23 -4.28
CA ALA A 298 -1.12 -19.08 -3.96
C ALA A 298 -0.57 -19.01 -2.52
N ARG A 299 -0.39 -20.16 -1.82
CA ARG A 299 0.38 -20.16 -0.57
C ARG A 299 1.85 -20.00 -0.89
N MET A 300 2.50 -19.09 -0.16
CA MET A 300 3.92 -18.77 -0.34
C MET A 300 4.78 -19.67 0.54
N SER A 301 5.89 -20.14 -0.01
CA SER A 301 6.92 -20.83 0.75
C SER A 301 8.32 -20.52 0.21
N GLN A 302 9.34 -20.64 1.07
CA GLN A 302 10.75 -20.47 0.67
C GLN A 302 11.23 -21.63 -0.19
N SER A 303 12.02 -21.35 -1.23
CA SER A 303 12.59 -22.35 -2.13
C SER A 303 13.78 -21.80 -2.91
N ASP A 304 14.92 -22.47 -2.88
CA ASP A 304 16.15 -22.07 -3.60
C ASP A 304 15.92 -21.88 -5.11
N GLY A 305 14.98 -22.61 -5.71
CA GLY A 305 14.61 -22.49 -7.12
C GLY A 305 13.48 -21.50 -7.40
N GLY A 306 13.05 -20.76 -6.38
CA GLY A 306 11.93 -19.82 -6.47
C GLY A 306 12.28 -18.48 -7.08
N THR A 307 11.27 -17.62 -7.14
CA THR A 307 11.35 -16.21 -7.58
C THR A 307 12.03 -15.36 -6.51
N GLU A 308 13.01 -14.57 -6.88
CA GLU A 308 13.68 -13.64 -5.98
C GLU A 308 12.82 -12.38 -5.74
N ILE A 309 12.58 -12.05 -4.48
CA ILE A 309 11.83 -10.88 -4.03
C ILE A 309 12.57 -10.19 -2.89
N VAL A 310 12.23 -8.93 -2.63
CA VAL A 310 12.57 -8.25 -1.37
C VAL A 310 11.41 -8.47 -0.41
N MET A 311 11.66 -9.10 0.74
CA MET A 311 10.62 -9.51 1.69
C MET A 311 10.87 -8.88 3.05
N SER A 312 9.83 -8.33 3.67
CA SER A 312 9.91 -7.84 5.06
C SER A 312 10.12 -8.99 6.04
N VAL A 313 10.95 -8.76 7.06
CA VAL A 313 11.24 -9.76 8.12
C VAL A 313 10.97 -9.24 9.51
N SER A 314 10.92 -7.94 9.72
CA SER A 314 10.55 -7.32 11.00
C SER A 314 10.18 -5.86 10.81
N ALA A 315 9.51 -5.29 11.81
CA ALA A 315 9.25 -3.85 11.86
C ALA A 315 9.40 -3.34 13.30
N ASP A 316 9.75 -2.05 13.45
CA ASP A 316 9.65 -1.33 14.73
C ASP A 316 8.20 -0.84 14.90
N TYR A 317 7.39 -1.67 15.53
CA TYR A 317 5.96 -1.42 15.67
C TYR A 317 5.64 -0.21 16.56
N GLY A 318 6.44 0.03 17.59
CA GLY A 318 6.24 1.17 18.49
C GLY A 318 6.52 2.49 17.79
N ALA A 319 7.63 2.56 17.04
CA ALA A 319 7.96 3.71 16.21
C ALA A 319 6.95 3.90 15.08
N PHE A 320 6.47 2.81 14.46
CA PHE A 320 5.43 2.88 13.43
C PHE A 320 4.11 3.48 13.95
N MET A 321 3.60 3.01 15.09
CA MET A 321 2.38 3.56 15.66
C MET A 321 2.53 5.03 16.05
N SER A 322 3.68 5.41 16.61
CA SER A 322 3.99 6.81 16.90
C SER A 322 4.06 7.67 15.63
N TRP A 323 4.63 7.13 14.53
CA TRP A 323 4.62 7.79 13.23
C TRP A 323 3.20 7.92 12.67
N LEU A 324 2.39 6.87 12.75
CA LEU A 324 1.00 6.86 12.29
C LEU A 324 0.14 7.88 13.04
N GLU A 325 0.31 7.99 14.35
CA GLU A 325 -0.35 9.00 15.19
C GLU A 325 -0.02 10.43 14.74
N ARG A 326 1.26 10.71 14.45
CA ARG A 326 1.68 12.04 13.93
C ARG A 326 1.15 12.29 12.51
N ALA A 327 1.13 11.26 11.66
CA ALA A 327 0.65 11.38 10.28
C ALA A 327 -0.84 11.73 10.19
N LEU A 328 -1.63 11.26 11.15
CA LEU A 328 -3.07 11.50 11.23
C LEU A 328 -3.43 12.68 12.14
N GLY A 329 -2.52 13.15 12.98
CA GLY A 329 -2.66 14.33 13.84
C GLY A 329 -2.30 15.61 13.16
#